data_3ac718b5f51ac832408067201ee41c85
#
_entry.id   3ac718b5f51ac832408067201ee41c85
#
_cell.length_a   1.000
_cell.length_b   1.000
_cell.length_c   1.000
_cell.angle_alpha   90.00
_cell.angle_beta   90.00
_cell.angle_gamma   90.00
#
_symmetry.space_group_name_H-M   'P 1'
#
loop_
_entity.id
_entity.type
_entity.pdbx_description
1 polymer ?
#
loop_
_entity_poly.entity_id
_entity_poly.type
_entity_poly.pdbx_seq_one_letter_code
_entity_poly.pdbx_strand_id
1 'polypeptide(L)'
;AQQKTTSDKLGVTLIEMGLIEEDDFTTAYSQQLGYRKADNFILLEANSSVAALIPEDFARENRVLGISKNETTIVVAMEDPEDVVTIDSIKRLTNLNPDILVSGPFLLEKSLDKVYGDIQKTAEVAETIDSITVVSGEEGSQELVDLSPDKASDADAPIVRLVNLIFIESIKERATDI
;
A
#
# COMPACT_ATOMS: atom_id res chain seq x y z
N ALA A 1 27.26 -4.59 21.35
CA ALA A 1 26.87 -5.83 22.04
C ALA A 1 25.48 -6.32 21.63
N GLN A 2 24.54 -5.42 21.33
CA GLN A 2 23.15 -5.78 20.90
C GLN A 2 23.11 -6.41 19.51
N GLN A 3 23.93 -5.95 18.57
CA GLN A 3 23.98 -6.49 17.21
C GLN A 3 24.30 -8.01 17.13
N LYS A 4 24.93 -8.58 18.15
CA LYS A 4 25.21 -10.04 18.21
C LYS A 4 23.99 -10.87 18.59
N THR A 5 22.96 -10.25 19.12
CA THR A 5 21.73 -10.93 19.59
C THR A 5 20.57 -10.78 18.60
N THR A 6 20.61 -9.76 17.75
CA THR A 6 19.60 -9.45 16.75
C THR A 6 20.22 -9.57 15.37
N SER A 7 19.55 -10.27 14.46
CA SER A 7 19.99 -10.43 13.05
C SER A 7 19.84 -9.13 12.24
N ASP A 8 19.56 -8.02 12.90
CA ASP A 8 19.24 -6.75 12.28
C ASP A 8 20.50 -6.01 11.81
N LYS A 9 20.37 -5.27 10.72
CA LYS A 9 21.43 -4.42 10.20
C LYS A 9 21.77 -3.33 11.24
N LEU A 10 23.06 -2.98 11.39
CA LEU A 10 23.56 -2.00 12.37
C LEU A 10 22.76 -0.68 12.34
N GLY A 11 22.41 -0.20 11.15
CA GLY A 11 21.65 1.04 10.98
C GLY A 11 20.28 1.00 11.64
N VAL A 12 19.52 -0.08 11.44
CA VAL A 12 18.21 -0.30 12.05
C VAL A 12 18.32 -0.27 13.59
N THR A 13 19.30 -1.00 14.14
CA THR A 13 19.54 -1.01 15.59
C THR A 13 19.86 0.38 16.15
N LEU A 14 20.62 1.21 15.44
CA LEU A 14 20.95 2.57 15.87
C LEU A 14 19.73 3.50 15.84
N ILE A 15 18.87 3.34 14.84
CA ILE A 15 17.60 4.10 14.74
C ILE A 15 16.66 3.69 15.89
N GLU A 16 16.48 2.40 16.15
CA GLU A 16 15.64 1.88 17.24
C GLU A 16 16.11 2.34 18.62
N MET A 17 17.42 2.49 18.80
CA MET A 17 18.00 3.04 20.02
C MET A 17 17.88 4.57 20.12
N GLY A 18 17.35 5.24 19.10
CA GLY A 18 17.23 6.70 19.05
C GLY A 18 18.57 7.43 18.98
N LEU A 19 19.63 6.76 18.54
CA LEU A 19 20.97 7.34 18.43
C LEU A 19 21.16 8.13 17.12
N ILE A 20 20.39 7.80 16.09
CA ILE A 20 20.36 8.50 14.80
C ILE A 20 18.92 8.60 14.32
N GLU A 21 18.62 9.64 13.56
CA GLU A 21 17.35 9.80 12.85
C GLU A 21 17.33 8.90 11.62
N GLU A 22 16.17 8.30 11.31
CA GLU A 22 16.01 7.45 10.12
C GLU A 22 16.34 8.20 8.82
N ASP A 23 15.94 9.47 8.75
CA ASP A 23 16.17 10.31 7.58
C ASP A 23 17.66 10.59 7.33
N ASP A 24 18.41 10.86 8.39
CA ASP A 24 19.86 11.07 8.32
C ASP A 24 20.58 9.80 7.91
N PHE A 25 20.20 8.66 8.50
CA PHE A 25 20.72 7.35 8.11
C PHE A 25 20.46 7.07 6.63
N THR A 26 19.23 7.21 6.17
CA THR A 26 18.84 6.93 4.78
C THR A 26 19.58 7.85 3.81
N THR A 27 19.78 9.11 4.19
CA THR A 27 20.53 10.09 3.39
C THR A 27 22.00 9.66 3.25
N ALA A 28 22.66 9.32 4.35
CA ALA A 28 24.05 8.88 4.32
C ALA A 28 24.22 7.57 3.55
N TYR A 29 23.30 6.61 3.76
CA TYR A 29 23.32 5.31 3.10
C TYR A 29 23.12 5.44 1.58
N SER A 30 22.14 6.21 1.14
CA SER A 30 21.86 6.46 -0.28
C SER A 30 23.06 7.12 -0.98
N GLN A 31 23.70 8.09 -0.32
CA GLN A 31 24.92 8.76 -0.85
C GLN A 31 26.10 7.80 -0.95
N GLN A 32 26.29 6.94 0.05
CA GLN A 32 27.37 5.96 0.05
C GLN A 32 27.25 4.97 -1.11
N LEU A 33 26.02 4.52 -1.41
CA LEU A 33 25.76 3.53 -2.45
C LEU A 33 25.54 4.16 -3.83
N GLY A 34 25.41 5.50 -3.92
CA GLY A 34 25.18 6.21 -5.17
C GLY A 34 23.75 6.08 -5.71
N TYR A 35 22.78 5.71 -4.87
CA TYR A 35 21.38 5.67 -5.22
C TYR A 35 20.66 6.96 -4.80
N ARG A 36 19.49 7.21 -5.40
CA ARG A 36 18.61 8.31 -4.99
C ARG A 36 17.81 7.89 -3.75
N LYS A 37 17.67 8.81 -2.81
CA LYS A 37 16.80 8.63 -1.64
C LYS A 37 15.33 8.80 -2.05
N ALA A 38 14.45 7.98 -1.53
CA ALA A 38 13.02 8.18 -1.62
C ALA A 38 12.57 9.21 -0.59
N ASP A 39 11.86 10.25 -1.04
CA ASP A 39 11.26 11.24 -0.15
C ASP A 39 10.00 10.69 0.52
N ASN A 40 9.72 11.13 1.75
CA ASN A 40 8.53 10.76 2.51
C ASN A 40 7.24 10.99 1.72
N PHE A 41 7.15 12.10 1.00
CA PHE A 41 6.00 12.46 0.19
C PHE A 41 5.78 11.45 -0.95
N ILE A 42 6.85 11.10 -1.67
CA ILE A 42 6.81 10.14 -2.79
C ILE A 42 6.32 8.76 -2.32
N LEU A 43 6.77 8.33 -1.15
CA LEU A 43 6.39 7.03 -0.58
C LEU A 43 4.93 6.99 -0.13
N LEU A 44 4.45 8.05 0.52
CA LEU A 44 3.09 8.12 1.03
C LEU A 44 2.04 8.35 -0.07
N GLU A 45 2.46 8.84 -1.23
CA GLU A 45 1.64 9.04 -2.43
C GLU A 45 1.92 8.01 -3.54
N ALA A 46 2.51 6.87 -3.17
CA ALA A 46 2.73 5.78 -4.10
C ALA A 46 1.40 5.33 -4.74
N ASN A 47 1.43 5.12 -6.06
CA ASN A 47 0.23 4.76 -6.82
C ASN A 47 -0.17 3.31 -6.52
N SER A 48 -1.33 3.12 -5.92
CA SER A 48 -1.87 1.81 -5.54
C SER A 48 -1.95 0.83 -6.73
N SER A 49 -2.29 1.33 -7.93
CA SER A 49 -2.32 0.49 -9.14
C SER A 49 -0.93 0.04 -9.59
N VAL A 50 0.13 0.78 -9.26
CA VAL A 50 1.52 0.38 -9.54
C VAL A 50 2.02 -0.57 -8.46
N ALA A 51 1.73 -0.27 -7.20
CA ALA A 51 2.07 -1.15 -6.09
C ALA A 51 1.44 -2.55 -6.26
N ALA A 52 0.19 -2.63 -6.73
CA ALA A 52 -0.51 -3.89 -7.02
C ALA A 52 0.16 -4.78 -8.09
N LEU A 53 1.11 -4.27 -8.87
CA LEU A 53 1.92 -5.09 -9.79
C LEU A 53 2.92 -5.99 -9.04
N ILE A 54 3.20 -5.67 -7.79
CA ILE A 54 4.07 -6.44 -6.90
C ILE A 54 3.15 -7.09 -5.86
N PRO A 55 3.11 -8.43 -5.73
CA PRO A 55 2.30 -9.09 -4.70
C PRO A 55 2.68 -8.60 -3.30
N GLU A 56 1.67 -8.39 -2.44
CA GLU A 56 1.87 -7.85 -1.09
C GLU A 56 2.85 -8.67 -0.26
N ASP A 57 2.72 -10.01 -0.28
CA ASP A 57 3.62 -10.90 0.45
C ASP A 57 5.07 -10.70 0.02
N PHE A 58 5.30 -10.63 -1.30
CA PHE A 58 6.63 -10.38 -1.85
C PHE A 58 7.16 -8.99 -1.47
N ALA A 59 6.29 -7.97 -1.52
CA ALA A 59 6.64 -6.59 -1.19
C ALA A 59 7.06 -6.45 0.29
N ARG A 60 6.32 -7.10 1.19
CA ARG A 60 6.61 -7.10 2.62
C ARG A 60 7.85 -7.90 2.97
N GLU A 61 7.99 -9.11 2.42
CA GLU A 61 9.13 -9.98 2.69
C GLU A 61 10.46 -9.36 2.24
N ASN A 62 10.46 -8.73 1.06
CA ASN A 62 11.67 -8.15 0.47
C ASN A 62 11.81 -6.64 0.71
N ARG A 63 10.92 -6.03 1.51
CA ARG A 63 10.97 -4.60 1.83
C ARG A 63 11.04 -3.73 0.58
N VAL A 64 10.04 -3.86 -0.32
CA VAL A 64 9.97 -3.13 -1.58
C VAL A 64 8.58 -2.55 -1.82
N LEU A 65 8.49 -1.35 -2.41
CA LEU A 65 7.25 -0.68 -2.76
C LEU A 65 7.32 -0.11 -4.17
N GLY A 66 6.38 -0.51 -5.04
CA GLY A 66 6.19 0.12 -6.35
C GLY A 66 5.55 1.50 -6.20
N ILE A 67 6.20 2.54 -6.73
CA ILE A 67 5.79 3.94 -6.55
C ILE A 67 5.06 4.45 -7.79
N SER A 68 5.74 4.38 -8.94
CA SER A 68 5.23 4.87 -10.20
C SER A 68 5.80 4.06 -11.36
N LYS A 69 5.17 4.14 -12.52
CA LYS A 69 5.68 3.47 -13.73
C LYS A 69 5.48 4.32 -14.97
N ASN A 70 6.28 4.02 -15.99
CA ASN A 70 6.06 4.42 -17.36
C ASN A 70 6.02 3.18 -18.27
N GLU A 71 6.15 3.35 -19.58
CA GLU A 71 6.07 2.25 -20.55
C GLU A 71 7.16 1.17 -20.38
N THR A 72 8.34 1.55 -19.88
CA THR A 72 9.52 0.67 -19.83
C THR A 72 10.13 0.51 -18.46
N THR A 73 9.77 1.37 -17.51
CA THR A 73 10.43 1.48 -16.20
C THR A 73 9.41 1.50 -15.08
N ILE A 74 9.72 0.87 -13.97
CA ILE A 74 9.00 0.99 -12.71
C ILE A 74 9.93 1.59 -11.65
N VAL A 75 9.46 2.64 -10.98
CA VAL A 75 10.18 3.25 -9.84
C VAL A 75 9.80 2.47 -8.59
N VAL A 76 10.80 1.98 -7.87
CA VAL A 76 10.63 1.11 -6.70
C VAL A 76 11.47 1.65 -5.53
N ALA A 77 10.85 1.81 -4.37
CA ALA A 77 11.57 2.04 -3.13
C ALA A 77 11.99 0.71 -2.50
N MET A 78 13.22 0.63 -2.02
CA MET A 78 13.78 -0.56 -1.37
C MET A 78 14.61 -0.15 -0.14
N GLU A 79 14.62 -1.02 0.87
CA GLU A 79 15.55 -0.89 2.00
C GLU A 79 16.98 -1.26 1.59
N ASP A 80 17.14 -2.28 0.77
CA ASP A 80 18.44 -2.78 0.30
C ASP A 80 18.53 -2.71 -1.24
N PRO A 81 19.15 -1.66 -1.80
CA PRO A 81 19.26 -1.49 -3.24
C PRO A 81 20.32 -2.40 -3.89
N GLU A 82 21.09 -3.16 -3.10
CA GLU A 82 22.09 -4.11 -3.58
C GLU A 82 21.53 -5.54 -3.68
N ASP A 83 20.30 -5.78 -3.27
CA ASP A 83 19.63 -7.08 -3.42
C ASP A 83 19.22 -7.34 -4.88
N VAL A 84 20.19 -7.85 -5.65
CA VAL A 84 20.02 -8.17 -7.08
C VAL A 84 18.92 -9.22 -7.30
N VAL A 85 18.73 -10.15 -6.36
CA VAL A 85 17.73 -11.23 -6.49
C VAL A 85 16.32 -10.64 -6.46
N THR A 86 16.07 -9.73 -5.53
CA THR A 86 14.80 -9.00 -5.43
C THR A 86 14.59 -8.11 -6.66
N ILE A 87 15.61 -7.39 -7.12
CA ILE A 87 15.53 -6.52 -8.31
C ILE A 87 15.18 -7.36 -9.56
N ASP A 88 15.82 -8.49 -9.77
CA ASP A 88 15.52 -9.39 -10.89
C ASP A 88 14.11 -9.99 -10.80
N SER A 89 13.64 -10.25 -9.59
CA SER A 89 12.28 -10.74 -9.35
C SER A 89 11.24 -9.68 -9.68
N ILE A 90 11.45 -8.42 -9.28
CA ILE A 90 10.59 -7.28 -9.64
C ILE A 90 10.51 -7.14 -11.17
N LYS A 91 11.65 -7.22 -11.84
CA LYS A 91 11.71 -7.15 -13.30
C LYS A 91 10.89 -8.26 -13.98
N ARG A 92 10.94 -9.47 -13.43
CA ARG A 92 10.15 -10.61 -13.93
C ARG A 92 8.65 -10.46 -13.66
N LEU A 93 8.28 -10.00 -12.45
CA LEU A 93 6.89 -9.82 -12.05
C LEU A 93 6.20 -8.71 -12.86
N THR A 94 6.89 -7.59 -13.07
CA THR A 94 6.31 -6.39 -13.70
C THR A 94 6.58 -6.31 -15.21
N ASN A 95 7.56 -7.05 -15.71
CA ASN A 95 8.10 -6.94 -17.07
C ASN A 95 8.63 -5.54 -17.42
N LEU A 96 9.01 -4.75 -16.40
CA LEU A 96 9.56 -3.40 -16.51
C LEU A 96 10.98 -3.35 -15.93
N ASN A 97 11.75 -2.33 -16.30
CA ASN A 97 13.08 -2.12 -15.72
C ASN A 97 12.96 -1.37 -14.38
N PRO A 98 13.43 -1.92 -13.25
CA PRO A 98 13.37 -1.25 -11.97
C PRO A 98 14.33 -0.05 -11.91
N ASP A 99 13.82 1.12 -11.51
CA ASP A 99 14.59 2.31 -11.12
C ASP A 99 14.51 2.43 -9.59
N ILE A 100 15.62 2.23 -8.91
CA ILE A 100 15.66 2.01 -7.47
C ILE A 100 15.86 3.31 -6.71
N LEU A 101 15.02 3.53 -5.70
CA LEU A 101 15.16 4.53 -4.66
C LEU A 101 15.42 3.84 -3.32
N VAL A 102 16.33 4.41 -2.53
CA VAL A 102 16.59 3.92 -1.17
C VAL A 102 15.61 4.52 -0.19
N SER A 103 15.00 3.70 0.63
CA SER A 103 14.09 4.13 1.70
C SER A 103 14.58 3.65 3.06
N GLY A 104 14.24 4.40 4.10
CA GLY A 104 14.40 3.96 5.47
C GLY A 104 13.43 2.82 5.81
N PRO A 105 13.79 1.94 6.76
CA PRO A 105 13.02 0.73 7.08
C PRO A 105 11.63 1.03 7.64
N PHE A 106 11.51 1.99 8.58
CA PHE A 106 10.22 2.29 9.23
C PHE A 106 9.28 3.09 8.33
N LEU A 107 9.85 4.02 7.55
CA LEU A 107 9.08 4.78 6.57
C LEU A 107 8.53 3.87 5.48
N LEU A 108 9.34 2.94 4.99
CA LEU A 108 8.94 1.98 3.98
C LEU A 108 7.83 1.06 4.50
N GLU A 109 7.97 0.53 5.72
CA GLU A 109 6.96 -0.31 6.37
C GLU A 109 5.62 0.42 6.49
N LYS A 110 5.63 1.65 7.02
CA LYS A 110 4.44 2.50 7.14
C LYS A 110 3.79 2.75 5.77
N SER A 111 4.59 2.94 4.72
CA SER A 111 4.09 3.16 3.37
C SER A 111 3.49 1.90 2.76
N LEU A 112 4.08 0.73 3.01
CA LEU A 112 3.52 -0.57 2.63
C LEU A 112 2.15 -0.79 3.28
N ASP A 113 2.04 -0.54 4.59
CA ASP A 113 0.77 -0.68 5.32
C ASP A 113 -0.33 0.22 4.78
N LYS A 114 0.01 1.48 4.47
CA LYS A 114 -0.94 2.42 3.89
C LYS A 114 -1.39 1.97 2.52
N VAL A 115 -0.46 1.73 1.60
CA VAL A 115 -0.75 1.48 0.18
C VAL A 115 -1.47 0.16 -0.02
N TYR A 116 -1.01 -0.93 0.60
CA TYR A 116 -1.67 -2.23 0.49
C TYR A 116 -2.97 -2.28 1.28
N GLY A 117 -3.09 -1.58 2.41
CA GLY A 117 -4.35 -1.41 3.11
C GLY A 117 -5.40 -0.67 2.28
N ASP A 118 -5.01 0.34 1.51
CA ASP A 118 -5.92 1.05 0.59
C ASP A 118 -6.31 0.16 -0.62
N ILE A 119 -5.40 -0.68 -1.14
CA ILE A 119 -5.71 -1.67 -2.18
C ILE A 119 -6.75 -2.68 -1.70
N GLN A 120 -6.60 -3.21 -0.50
CA GLN A 120 -7.54 -4.18 0.09
C GLN A 120 -8.93 -3.57 0.26
N LYS A 121 -9.04 -2.36 0.80
CA LYS A 121 -10.32 -1.64 0.92
C LYS A 121 -11.00 -1.44 -0.44
N THR A 122 -10.23 -1.08 -1.46
CA THR A 122 -10.78 -0.88 -2.81
C THR A 122 -11.29 -2.20 -3.40
N ALA A 123 -10.61 -3.31 -3.15
CA ALA A 123 -11.04 -4.64 -3.58
C ALA A 123 -12.35 -5.07 -2.88
N GLU A 124 -12.46 -4.85 -1.57
CA GLU A 124 -13.69 -5.13 -0.80
C GLU A 124 -14.90 -4.33 -1.32
N VAL A 125 -14.67 -3.06 -1.71
CA VAL A 125 -15.71 -2.22 -2.32
C VAL A 125 -16.14 -2.79 -3.66
N ALA A 126 -15.20 -3.19 -4.52
CA ALA A 126 -15.49 -3.75 -5.83
C ALA A 126 -16.28 -5.06 -5.73
N GLU A 127 -15.91 -5.97 -4.82
CA GLU A 127 -16.68 -7.20 -4.55
C GLU A 127 -18.10 -6.91 -4.04
N THR A 128 -18.24 -5.86 -3.23
CA THR A 128 -19.57 -5.43 -2.73
C THR A 128 -20.44 -4.92 -3.88
N ILE A 129 -19.89 -4.16 -4.81
CA ILE A 129 -20.59 -3.65 -6.00
C ILE A 129 -21.00 -4.81 -6.92
N ASP A 130 -20.12 -5.76 -7.19
CA ASP A 130 -20.40 -6.94 -8.00
C ASP A 130 -21.53 -7.79 -7.40
N SER A 131 -21.55 -7.95 -6.08
CA SER A 131 -22.62 -8.67 -5.40
C SER A 131 -23.98 -7.98 -5.51
N ILE A 132 -24.01 -6.65 -5.59
CA ILE A 132 -25.23 -5.86 -5.78
C ILE A 132 -25.75 -5.98 -7.22
N THR A 133 -24.88 -6.00 -8.22
CA THR A 133 -25.27 -6.12 -9.64
C THR A 133 -25.83 -7.50 -9.99
N VAL A 134 -25.34 -8.56 -9.37
CA VAL A 134 -25.84 -9.92 -9.60
C VAL A 134 -27.27 -10.11 -9.10
N VAL A 135 -27.66 -9.43 -8.02
CA VAL A 135 -29.04 -9.48 -7.49
C VAL A 135 -30.04 -8.72 -8.38
N SER A 136 -29.55 -7.76 -9.19
CA SER A 136 -30.42 -6.97 -10.09
C SER A 136 -30.69 -7.65 -11.43
N GLY A 137 -30.14 -8.82 -11.70
CA GLY A 137 -30.20 -9.53 -12.99
C GLY A 137 -31.28 -10.62 -13.12
N GLU A 138 -32.07 -10.94 -12.08
CA GLU A 138 -33.20 -11.86 -12.18
C GLU A 138 -34.55 -11.10 -12.13
N GLU A 139 -35.29 -11.24 -13.21
CA GLU A 139 -36.57 -10.61 -13.42
C GLU A 139 -37.62 -10.94 -12.33
N GLY A 140 -38.21 -9.91 -11.77
CA GLY A 140 -39.61 -9.95 -11.33
C GLY A 140 -39.85 -10.30 -9.87
N SER A 141 -39.58 -9.39 -8.97
CA SER A 141 -40.45 -9.06 -7.84
C SER A 141 -40.02 -7.70 -7.28
N GLN A 142 -40.87 -6.70 -7.39
CA GLN A 142 -40.78 -5.47 -6.61
C GLN A 142 -41.03 -5.82 -5.13
N GLU A 143 -40.05 -6.35 -4.44
CA GLU A 143 -40.03 -6.24 -3.00
C GLU A 143 -39.44 -4.86 -2.67
N LEU A 144 -40.35 -3.95 -2.36
CA LEU A 144 -40.04 -2.67 -1.73
C LEU A 144 -39.24 -2.99 -0.50
N VAL A 145 -37.93 -2.59 -0.51
CA VAL A 145 -37.08 -2.69 0.65
C VAL A 145 -37.71 -1.84 1.75
N ASP A 146 -38.29 -2.51 2.75
CA ASP A 146 -38.87 -1.87 3.92
C ASP A 146 -37.78 -1.27 4.78
N LEU A 147 -37.55 0.03 4.63
CA LEU A 147 -36.59 0.83 5.35
C LEU A 147 -37.00 1.14 6.79
N SER A 148 -37.81 0.28 7.43
CA SER A 148 -38.19 0.45 8.82
C SER A 148 -37.02 0.34 9.77
N PRO A 149 -36.80 1.31 10.68
CA PRO A 149 -35.62 1.34 11.56
C PRO A 149 -35.51 0.19 12.57
N ASP A 150 -36.57 -0.60 12.74
CA ASP A 150 -36.62 -1.69 13.74
C ASP A 150 -36.01 -3.03 13.27
N LYS A 151 -35.50 -3.14 12.04
CA LYS A 151 -34.80 -4.33 11.52
C LYS A 151 -33.32 -4.10 11.17
N ALA A 152 -32.72 -3.06 11.69
CA ALA A 152 -31.30 -2.73 11.50
C ALA A 152 -30.36 -3.64 12.34
N SER A 153 -30.56 -4.96 12.34
CA SER A 153 -29.62 -5.91 12.94
C SER A 153 -28.70 -6.58 11.92
N ASP A 154 -28.86 -6.31 10.62
CA ASP A 154 -27.93 -6.73 9.58
C ASP A 154 -27.07 -5.55 9.14
N ALA A 155 -26.11 -5.17 10.00
CA ALA A 155 -25.03 -4.25 9.67
C ALA A 155 -24.11 -4.76 8.53
N ASP A 156 -24.45 -5.91 7.96
CA ASP A 156 -23.71 -6.61 6.91
C ASP A 156 -24.35 -6.48 5.52
N ALA A 157 -25.45 -5.75 5.37
CA ALA A 157 -26.06 -5.57 4.05
C ALA A 157 -25.08 -4.83 3.12
N PRO A 158 -24.80 -5.34 1.90
CA PRO A 158 -23.84 -4.77 0.96
C PRO A 158 -24.08 -3.27 0.68
N ILE A 159 -25.35 -2.87 0.60
CA ILE A 159 -25.75 -1.48 0.38
C ILE A 159 -25.35 -0.57 1.55
N VAL A 160 -25.49 -1.01 2.79
CA VAL A 160 -25.11 -0.23 3.98
C VAL A 160 -23.60 -0.04 4.03
N ARG A 161 -22.82 -1.07 3.69
CA ARG A 161 -21.37 -0.96 3.56
C ARG A 161 -20.96 0.02 2.48
N LEU A 162 -21.59 -0.04 1.29
CA LEU A 162 -21.32 0.88 0.18
C LEU A 162 -21.59 2.34 0.59
N VAL A 163 -22.75 2.60 1.20
CA VAL A 163 -23.12 3.95 1.66
C VAL A 163 -22.13 4.46 2.69
N ASN A 164 -21.76 3.65 3.69
CA ASN A 164 -20.77 4.02 4.68
C ASN A 164 -19.41 4.32 4.07
N LEU A 165 -18.97 3.56 3.05
CA LEU A 165 -17.73 3.80 2.33
C LEU A 165 -17.76 5.12 1.56
N ILE A 166 -18.87 5.44 0.87
CA ILE A 166 -19.06 6.72 0.18
C ILE A 166 -18.95 7.87 1.18
N PHE A 167 -19.59 7.77 2.35
CA PHE A 167 -19.50 8.81 3.40
C PHE A 167 -18.06 8.96 3.93
N ILE A 168 -17.37 7.85 4.23
CA ILE A 168 -16.01 7.88 4.74
C ILE A 168 -15.06 8.53 3.72
N GLU A 169 -15.17 8.15 2.44
CA GLU A 169 -14.32 8.68 1.39
C GLU A 169 -14.62 10.16 1.12
N SER A 170 -15.91 10.57 1.13
CA SER A 170 -16.33 11.97 0.99
C SER A 170 -15.77 12.86 2.11
N ILE A 171 -15.74 12.37 3.35
CA ILE A 171 -15.16 13.08 4.49
C ILE A 171 -13.63 13.21 4.32
N LYS A 172 -12.99 12.15 3.84
CA LYS A 172 -11.54 12.10 3.58
C LYS A 172 -11.11 13.10 2.50
N GLU A 173 -11.89 13.16 1.40
CA GLU A 173 -11.69 14.08 0.28
C GLU A 173 -12.20 15.51 0.58
N ARG A 174 -12.76 15.74 1.78
CA ARG A 174 -13.38 17.02 2.18
C ARG A 174 -14.43 17.51 1.18
N ALA A 175 -15.20 16.60 0.60
CA ALA A 175 -16.31 16.95 -0.28
C ALA A 175 -17.34 17.79 0.49
N THR A 176 -17.83 18.86 -0.14
CA THR A 176 -18.83 19.74 0.44
C THR A 176 -20.26 19.28 0.14
N ASP A 177 -20.43 18.46 -0.90
CA ASP A 177 -21.70 17.85 -1.32
C ASP A 177 -21.49 16.37 -1.60
N ILE A 178 -22.45 15.53 -1.19
CA ILE A 178 -22.47 14.08 -1.40
C ILE A 178 -23.74 13.71 -2.16
#